data_1697505ae6a6894110e4b5d40776ef35
#
_entry.id   1697505ae6a6894110e4b5d40776ef35
#
_cell.length_a   1.000
_cell.length_b   1.000
_cell.length_c   1.000
_cell.angle_alpha   90.00
_cell.angle_beta   90.00
_cell.angle_gamma   90.00
#
_symmetry.space_group_name_H-M   'P 1'
#
loop_
_entity.id
_entity.type
_entity.pdbx_description
1 polymer ?
#
loop_
_entity_poly.entity_id
_entity_poly.type
_entity_poly.pdbx_seq_one_letter_code
_entity_poly.pdbx_strand_id
1 'polypeptide(L)'
;ALARLYSEDPGSARQGGEMDYVGRSLLDPAFANVAFNLTDPNKISKIAETEFGYHIIQLIDKRGDKIKVRHILLKPKVSQDEIDASMSRLDSLAADIRAGQLTFDYAATILSDDKDTKNNKGLMSNPTNDGMTSRFQMKDLPTEVARVVDTMKVGQISAPFEMVSRSNGKTVVAIVKLKSRVEGHKASITEDFQVMKDVVLAKEREKVLTDWVVDKIKHTYVRMKDRYKNCNFQYQGWVR
;
A
#
# COMPACT_ATOMS: atom_id res chain seq x y z
N ALA A 1 14.21 22.85 12.40
CA ALA A 1 15.50 22.14 12.36
C ALA A 1 15.38 20.71 12.87
N LEU A 2 14.83 20.46 14.09
CA LEU A 2 14.77 19.14 14.74
C LEU A 2 14.05 18.08 13.89
N ALA A 3 12.89 18.40 13.31
CA ALA A 3 12.15 17.44 12.50
C ALA A 3 12.94 16.94 11.28
N ARG A 4 13.81 17.77 10.68
CA ARG A 4 14.68 17.36 9.57
C ARG A 4 15.76 16.38 9.98
N LEU A 5 16.18 16.44 11.25
CA LEU A 5 17.26 15.61 11.78
C LEU A 5 16.75 14.29 12.39
N TYR A 6 15.60 14.34 13.03
CA TYR A 6 15.14 13.25 13.88
C TYR A 6 13.82 12.62 13.44
N SER A 7 13.01 13.28 12.59
CA SER A 7 11.74 12.69 12.18
C SER A 7 11.95 11.55 11.19
N GLU A 8 11.35 10.42 11.49
CA GLU A 8 11.34 9.22 10.63
C GLU A 8 10.08 9.20 9.72
N ASP A 9 9.35 10.33 9.62
CA ASP A 9 8.26 10.47 8.65
C ASP A 9 8.81 10.85 7.27
N PRO A 10 8.72 9.95 6.26
CA PRO A 10 9.27 10.22 4.94
C PRO A 10 8.55 11.34 4.20
N GLY A 11 7.27 11.59 4.55
CA GLY A 11 6.42 12.59 3.88
C GLY A 11 6.75 14.02 4.28
N SER A 12 7.06 14.27 5.56
CA SER A 12 7.20 15.64 6.07
C SER A 12 8.57 15.97 6.64
N ALA A 13 9.42 14.99 6.95
CA ALA A 13 10.72 15.23 7.61
C ALA A 13 11.58 16.25 6.86
N ARG A 14 11.69 16.12 5.54
CA ARG A 14 12.47 17.04 4.68
C ARG A 14 11.93 18.47 4.68
N GLN A 15 10.63 18.63 4.93
CA GLN A 15 9.92 19.90 5.04
C GLN A 15 9.85 20.43 6.48
N GLY A 16 10.68 19.85 7.39
CA GLY A 16 10.69 20.25 8.80
C GLY A 16 9.50 19.71 9.60
N GLY A 17 8.91 18.61 9.16
CA GLY A 17 7.75 17.97 9.75
C GLY A 17 6.41 18.61 9.39
N GLU A 18 6.40 19.61 8.50
CA GLU A 18 5.20 20.38 8.13
C GLU A 18 4.32 19.57 7.20
N MET A 19 3.05 19.50 7.55
CA MET A 19 1.96 18.94 6.75
C MET A 19 1.07 20.08 6.28
N ASP A 20 0.51 19.95 5.06
CA ASP A 20 -0.46 20.93 4.57
C ASP A 20 -1.81 20.76 5.27
N TYR A 21 -2.78 21.64 4.98
CA TYR A 21 -4.11 21.59 5.57
C TYR A 21 -4.79 20.25 5.31
N VAL A 22 -5.08 19.52 6.38
CA VAL A 22 -5.66 18.19 6.32
C VAL A 22 -6.88 18.10 7.22
N GLY A 23 -7.93 17.43 6.75
CA GLY A 23 -9.15 17.14 7.50
C GLY A 23 -8.94 15.98 8.49
N ARG A 24 -9.76 15.95 9.54
CA ARG A 24 -9.68 14.95 10.61
C ARG A 24 -9.75 13.50 10.12
N SER A 25 -10.57 13.23 9.12
CA SER A 25 -10.81 11.88 8.58
C SER A 25 -9.64 11.29 7.78
N LEU A 26 -8.66 12.12 7.40
CA LEU A 26 -7.47 11.70 6.65
C LEU A 26 -6.27 11.41 7.56
N LEU A 27 -6.42 11.58 8.86
CA LEU A 27 -5.38 11.36 9.86
C LEU A 27 -5.69 10.12 10.69
N ASP A 28 -4.63 9.50 11.24
CA ASP A 28 -4.80 8.49 12.27
C ASP A 28 -5.66 9.05 13.43
N PRO A 29 -6.63 8.30 13.97
CA PRO A 29 -7.53 8.80 15.00
C PRO A 29 -6.84 9.33 16.26
N ALA A 30 -5.76 8.68 16.71
CA ALA A 30 -5.00 9.11 17.89
C ALA A 30 -4.22 10.39 17.59
N PHE A 31 -3.58 10.48 16.41
CA PHE A 31 -2.94 11.71 15.94
C PHE A 31 -3.95 12.86 15.81
N ALA A 32 -5.10 12.60 15.16
CA ALA A 32 -6.14 13.59 14.98
C ALA A 32 -6.70 14.12 16.29
N ASN A 33 -6.92 13.23 17.27
CA ASN A 33 -7.40 13.64 18.58
C ASN A 33 -6.44 14.61 19.28
N VAL A 34 -5.16 14.36 19.23
CA VAL A 34 -4.16 15.25 19.82
C VAL A 34 -4.05 16.55 19.00
N ALA A 35 -3.91 16.45 17.67
CA ALA A 35 -3.68 17.60 16.79
C ALA A 35 -4.85 18.61 16.84
N PHE A 36 -6.09 18.14 16.75
CA PHE A 36 -7.27 19.02 16.74
C PHE A 36 -7.59 19.64 18.09
N ASN A 37 -7.07 19.09 19.22
CA ASN A 37 -7.18 19.67 20.54
C ASN A 37 -6.12 20.74 20.83
N LEU A 38 -5.11 20.91 19.95
CA LEU A 38 -4.14 22.00 20.07
C LEU A 38 -4.83 23.35 19.76
N THR A 39 -4.62 24.31 20.64
CA THR A 39 -5.15 25.68 20.51
C THR A 39 -4.07 26.74 20.44
N ASP A 40 -2.86 26.42 20.90
CA ASP A 40 -1.75 27.36 21.02
C ASP A 40 -0.60 26.92 20.08
N PRO A 41 -0.27 27.71 19.02
CA PRO A 41 0.83 27.38 18.10
C PRO A 41 2.22 27.37 18.76
N ASN A 42 2.37 27.97 19.93
CA ASN A 42 3.63 27.99 20.67
C ASN A 42 3.86 26.77 21.54
N LYS A 43 2.84 25.94 21.72
CA LYS A 43 2.91 24.73 22.53
C LYS A 43 3.11 23.49 21.67
N ILE A 44 3.89 22.57 22.22
CA ILE A 44 4.09 21.23 21.66
C ILE A 44 3.12 20.28 22.38
N SER A 45 2.55 19.33 21.65
CA SER A 45 1.67 18.32 22.21
C SER A 45 2.38 17.41 23.22
N LYS A 46 1.60 16.69 24.01
CA LYS A 46 2.07 15.42 24.60
C LYS A 46 2.35 14.43 23.47
N ILE A 47 3.08 13.36 23.79
CA ILE A 47 3.32 12.26 22.86
C ILE A 47 1.98 11.64 22.45
N ALA A 48 1.75 11.56 21.14
CA ALA A 48 0.64 10.81 20.54
C ALA A 48 1.19 9.49 20.03
N GLU A 49 0.62 8.39 20.49
CA GLU A 49 0.96 7.04 20.04
C GLU A 49 -0.03 6.61 18.95
N THR A 50 0.52 6.20 17.79
CA THR A 50 -0.24 5.70 16.65
C THR A 50 0.35 4.37 16.18
N GLU A 51 -0.28 3.73 15.21
CA GLU A 51 0.30 2.53 14.59
C GLU A 51 1.64 2.80 13.88
N PHE A 52 1.94 4.06 13.50
CA PHE A 52 3.20 4.46 12.87
C PHE A 52 4.33 4.71 13.86
N GLY A 53 4.04 4.95 15.13
CA GLY A 53 5.00 5.24 16.18
C GLY A 53 4.56 6.39 17.09
N TYR A 54 5.54 7.07 17.67
CA TYR A 54 5.35 8.17 18.61
C TYR A 54 5.49 9.52 17.92
N HIS A 55 4.49 10.36 18.06
CA HIS A 55 4.46 11.69 17.44
C HIS A 55 4.51 12.78 18.51
N ILE A 56 5.26 13.84 18.19
CA ILE A 56 5.18 15.14 18.86
C ILE A 56 4.66 16.12 17.82
N ILE A 57 3.56 16.84 18.15
CA ILE A 57 2.81 17.66 17.22
C ILE A 57 2.82 19.11 17.66
N GLN A 58 3.00 20.04 16.74
CA GLN A 58 2.86 21.48 16.94
C GLN A 58 1.83 22.02 15.95
N LEU A 59 0.88 22.80 16.44
CA LEU A 59 -0.06 23.54 15.62
C LEU A 59 0.65 24.65 14.84
N ILE A 60 0.30 24.81 13.57
CA ILE A 60 0.72 25.96 12.75
C ILE A 60 -0.48 26.88 12.53
N ASP A 61 -1.58 26.30 12.02
CA ASP A 61 -2.81 27.05 11.71
C ASP A 61 -4.04 26.12 11.74
N LYS A 62 -5.21 26.72 11.91
CA LYS A 62 -6.49 26.01 11.94
C LYS A 62 -7.52 26.77 11.13
N ARG A 63 -8.15 26.11 10.16
CA ARG A 63 -9.16 26.73 9.27
C ARG A 63 -10.38 25.82 9.16
N GLY A 64 -11.44 26.19 9.88
CA GLY A 64 -12.67 25.41 9.91
C GLY A 64 -12.39 23.96 10.39
N ASP A 65 -12.70 23.00 9.54
CA ASP A 65 -12.52 21.55 9.77
C ASP A 65 -11.14 21.01 9.39
N LYS A 66 -10.21 21.90 8.97
CA LYS A 66 -8.84 21.54 8.55
C LYS A 66 -7.80 22.12 9.49
N ILE A 67 -6.72 21.37 9.65
CA ILE A 67 -5.59 21.74 10.50
C ILE A 67 -4.29 21.67 9.71
N LYS A 68 -3.40 22.64 9.94
CA LYS A 68 -2.02 22.64 9.47
C LYS A 68 -1.11 22.48 10.67
N VAL A 69 -0.29 21.44 10.67
CA VAL A 69 0.60 21.08 11.78
C VAL A 69 2.00 20.78 11.29
N ARG A 70 2.94 20.74 12.20
CA ARG A 70 4.21 20.05 12.01
C ARG A 70 4.37 19.00 13.09
N HIS A 71 5.02 17.90 12.73
CA HIS A 71 5.25 16.81 13.67
C HIS A 71 6.64 16.21 13.55
N ILE A 72 7.04 15.49 14.57
CA ILE A 72 8.19 14.60 14.57
C ILE A 72 7.65 13.21 14.87
N LEU A 73 7.93 12.27 13.99
CA LEU A 73 7.65 10.85 14.17
C LEU A 73 8.94 10.14 14.58
N LEU A 74 8.85 9.36 15.65
CA LEU A 74 9.88 8.40 16.04
C LEU A 74 9.26 7.00 16.04
N LYS A 75 9.88 6.07 15.33
CA LYS A 75 9.45 4.67 15.26
C LYS A 75 10.18 3.87 16.34
N PRO A 76 9.45 3.08 17.17
CA PRO A 76 10.13 2.16 18.08
C PRO A 76 10.93 1.15 17.25
N LYS A 77 12.22 0.98 17.60
CA LYS A 77 13.05 -0.07 17.03
C LYS A 77 12.73 -1.35 17.77
N VAL A 78 12.42 -2.40 17.01
CA VAL A 78 12.25 -3.75 17.57
C VAL A 78 13.63 -4.27 17.94
N SER A 79 13.79 -4.79 19.16
CA SER A 79 15.05 -5.39 19.59
C SER A 79 15.25 -6.77 18.94
N GLN A 80 16.50 -7.22 18.81
CA GLN A 80 16.79 -8.54 18.26
C GLN A 80 16.16 -9.63 19.12
N ASP A 81 16.16 -9.49 20.43
CA ASP A 81 15.54 -10.46 21.36
C ASP A 81 14.03 -10.62 21.11
N GLU A 82 13.32 -9.53 20.79
CA GLU A 82 11.89 -9.57 20.46
C GLU A 82 11.65 -10.24 19.10
N ILE A 83 12.54 -10.02 18.13
CA ILE A 83 12.49 -10.69 16.83
C ILE A 83 12.71 -12.19 17.03
N ASP A 84 13.73 -12.60 17.77
CA ASP A 84 14.08 -14.00 18.02
C ASP A 84 12.96 -14.73 18.80
N ALA A 85 12.36 -14.07 19.79
CA ALA A 85 11.21 -14.60 20.50
C ALA A 85 9.99 -14.79 19.56
N SER A 86 9.74 -13.85 18.66
CA SER A 86 8.67 -13.94 17.67
C SER A 86 8.94 -15.03 16.63
N MET A 87 10.20 -15.18 16.18
CA MET A 87 10.63 -16.28 15.32
C MET A 87 10.34 -17.64 15.96
N SER A 88 10.73 -17.83 17.22
CA SER A 88 10.52 -19.08 17.97
C SER A 88 9.03 -19.41 18.14
N ARG A 89 8.20 -18.41 18.42
CA ARG A 89 6.74 -18.57 18.51
C ARG A 89 6.12 -19.00 17.18
N LEU A 90 6.50 -18.35 16.08
CA LEU A 90 6.00 -18.70 14.76
C LEU A 90 6.52 -20.04 14.26
N ASP A 91 7.73 -20.45 14.65
CA ASP A 91 8.25 -21.78 14.30
C ASP A 91 7.46 -22.89 15.00
N SER A 92 7.17 -22.73 16.29
CA SER A 92 6.27 -23.64 17.03
C SER A 92 4.89 -23.70 16.39
N LEU A 93 4.31 -22.56 16.04
CA LEU A 93 3.01 -22.48 15.37
C LEU A 93 3.04 -23.18 13.99
N ALA A 94 4.11 -22.97 13.21
CA ALA A 94 4.28 -23.65 11.92
C ALA A 94 4.44 -25.17 12.08
N ALA A 95 5.08 -25.64 13.15
CA ALA A 95 5.17 -27.05 13.47
C ALA A 95 3.79 -27.65 13.79
N ASP A 96 3.00 -26.98 14.62
CA ASP A 96 1.62 -27.41 14.94
C ASP A 96 0.73 -27.49 13.71
N ILE A 97 0.86 -26.52 12.79
CA ILE A 97 0.09 -26.54 11.54
C ILE A 97 0.57 -27.68 10.64
N ARG A 98 1.87 -27.95 10.54
CA ARG A 98 2.41 -29.07 9.77
C ARG A 98 2.01 -30.42 10.35
N ALA A 99 1.88 -30.51 11.68
CA ALA A 99 1.37 -31.70 12.38
C ALA A 99 -0.17 -31.88 12.26
N GLY A 100 -0.88 -30.92 11.68
CA GLY A 100 -2.33 -30.97 11.52
C GLY A 100 -3.13 -30.68 12.79
N GLN A 101 -2.49 -30.18 13.86
CA GLN A 101 -3.16 -29.82 15.12
C GLN A 101 -4.08 -28.60 14.94
N LEU A 102 -3.73 -27.68 14.01
CA LEU A 102 -4.56 -26.56 13.60
C LEU A 102 -4.36 -26.24 12.11
N THR A 103 -5.31 -25.55 11.53
CA THR A 103 -5.21 -25.13 10.13
C THR A 103 -4.51 -23.78 10.01
N PHE A 104 -3.83 -23.54 8.88
CA PHE A 104 -3.23 -22.24 8.59
C PHE A 104 -4.27 -21.12 8.59
N ASP A 105 -5.45 -21.37 8.03
CA ASP A 105 -6.58 -20.42 7.95
C ASP A 105 -7.06 -20.01 9.35
N TYR A 106 -7.16 -20.96 10.28
CA TYR A 106 -7.53 -20.69 11.67
C TYR A 106 -6.44 -19.86 12.37
N ALA A 107 -5.17 -20.28 12.24
CA ALA A 107 -4.05 -19.55 12.82
C ALA A 107 -3.99 -18.10 12.32
N ALA A 108 -4.14 -17.88 11.02
CA ALA A 108 -4.15 -16.55 10.43
C ALA A 108 -5.31 -15.69 10.95
N THR A 109 -6.50 -16.27 11.11
CA THR A 109 -7.68 -15.52 11.57
C THR A 109 -7.60 -15.14 13.04
N ILE A 110 -7.07 -16.00 13.89
CA ILE A 110 -7.12 -15.79 15.36
C ILE A 110 -5.81 -15.19 15.87
N LEU A 111 -4.67 -15.69 15.40
CA LEU A 111 -3.35 -15.40 15.98
C LEU A 111 -2.55 -14.32 15.23
N SER A 112 -2.91 -14.01 13.97
CA SER A 112 -2.20 -13.00 13.20
C SER A 112 -2.50 -11.60 13.69
N ASP A 113 -1.48 -10.76 13.74
CA ASP A 113 -1.57 -9.32 13.98
C ASP A 113 -1.74 -8.51 12.68
N ASP A 114 -1.60 -9.16 11.51
CA ASP A 114 -1.75 -8.50 10.22
C ASP A 114 -3.21 -8.18 9.92
N LYS A 115 -3.56 -6.91 10.02
CA LYS A 115 -4.94 -6.40 9.82
C LYS A 115 -5.44 -6.59 8.39
N ASP A 116 -4.52 -6.62 7.42
CA ASP A 116 -4.87 -6.67 5.99
C ASP A 116 -5.33 -8.07 5.56
N THR A 117 -4.74 -9.11 6.18
CA THR A 117 -5.03 -10.51 5.79
C THR A 117 -5.78 -11.31 6.85
N LYS A 118 -5.75 -10.89 8.12
CA LYS A 118 -6.40 -11.59 9.24
C LYS A 118 -7.85 -11.96 8.97
N ASN A 119 -8.65 -10.99 8.50
CA ASN A 119 -10.09 -11.17 8.24
C ASN A 119 -10.36 -11.98 6.95
N ASN A 120 -9.33 -12.26 6.17
CA ASN A 120 -9.38 -13.04 4.93
C ASN A 120 -8.59 -14.36 5.06
N LYS A 121 -8.53 -14.93 6.26
CA LYS A 121 -7.84 -16.22 6.54
C LYS A 121 -6.37 -16.24 6.12
N GLY A 122 -5.71 -15.09 6.22
CA GLY A 122 -4.31 -14.91 5.82
C GLY A 122 -4.10 -14.76 4.30
N LEU A 123 -5.17 -14.68 3.50
CA LEU A 123 -5.05 -14.56 2.05
C LEU A 123 -4.63 -13.14 1.66
N MET A 124 -3.48 -13.03 1.04
CA MET A 124 -2.96 -11.76 0.52
C MET A 124 -3.80 -11.28 -0.67
N SER A 125 -3.98 -9.97 -0.76
CA SER A 125 -4.74 -9.32 -1.83
C SER A 125 -3.82 -8.45 -2.69
N ASN A 126 -3.98 -8.58 -4.01
CA ASN A 126 -3.27 -7.81 -5.02
C ASN A 126 -4.29 -6.92 -5.74
N PRO A 127 -4.20 -5.57 -5.61
CA PRO A 127 -5.07 -4.67 -6.34
C PRO A 127 -4.71 -4.71 -7.84
N THR A 128 -5.73 -4.87 -8.67
CA THR A 128 -5.62 -4.79 -10.13
C THR A 128 -6.56 -3.71 -10.66
N ASN A 129 -6.44 -3.37 -11.93
CA ASN A 129 -7.32 -2.36 -12.55
C ASN A 129 -8.82 -2.73 -12.50
N ASP A 130 -9.11 -4.02 -12.39
CA ASP A 130 -10.49 -4.55 -12.39
C ASP A 130 -10.95 -5.02 -11.00
N GLY A 131 -10.16 -4.76 -9.95
CA GLY A 131 -10.52 -5.12 -8.57
C GLY A 131 -9.40 -5.78 -7.79
N MET A 132 -9.76 -6.65 -6.85
CA MET A 132 -8.83 -7.35 -5.98
C MET A 132 -8.68 -8.82 -6.41
N THR A 133 -7.45 -9.30 -6.51
CA THR A 133 -7.15 -10.72 -6.76
C THR A 133 -6.22 -11.26 -5.68
N SER A 134 -6.20 -12.58 -5.49
CA SER A 134 -5.21 -13.27 -4.64
C SER A 134 -4.03 -13.85 -5.44
N ARG A 135 -3.95 -13.53 -6.72
CA ARG A 135 -2.87 -13.96 -7.61
C ARG A 135 -1.81 -12.87 -7.71
N PHE A 136 -0.55 -13.25 -7.63
CA PHE A 136 0.59 -12.35 -7.69
C PHE A 136 1.57 -12.82 -8.75
N GLN A 137 2.12 -11.89 -9.51
CA GLN A 137 3.39 -12.13 -10.18
C GLN A 137 4.52 -11.97 -9.15
N MET A 138 5.65 -12.64 -9.33
CA MET A 138 6.77 -12.58 -8.39
C MET A 138 7.23 -11.14 -8.10
N LYS A 139 7.18 -10.26 -9.11
CA LYS A 139 7.53 -8.83 -8.98
C LYS A 139 6.57 -8.00 -8.12
N ASP A 140 5.33 -8.48 -7.93
CA ASP A 140 4.28 -7.76 -7.18
C ASP A 140 4.29 -8.14 -5.69
N LEU A 141 5.00 -9.20 -5.33
CA LEU A 141 5.20 -9.62 -3.95
C LEU A 141 6.23 -8.73 -3.23
N PRO A 142 6.13 -8.58 -1.89
CA PRO A 142 7.26 -8.10 -1.10
C PRO A 142 8.51 -8.93 -1.38
N THR A 143 9.68 -8.29 -1.45
CA THR A 143 10.94 -8.95 -1.82
C THR A 143 11.24 -10.16 -0.95
N GLU A 144 10.99 -10.04 0.36
CA GLU A 144 11.22 -11.09 1.35
C GLU A 144 10.28 -12.28 1.12
N VAL A 145 9.00 -12.00 0.87
CA VAL A 145 7.99 -13.03 0.55
C VAL A 145 8.32 -13.71 -0.77
N ALA A 146 8.66 -12.94 -1.83
CA ALA A 146 9.02 -13.48 -3.14
C ALA A 146 10.20 -14.45 -3.02
N ARG A 147 11.25 -14.08 -2.27
CA ARG A 147 12.43 -14.89 -2.05
C ARG A 147 12.12 -16.21 -1.35
N VAL A 148 11.18 -16.18 -0.38
CA VAL A 148 10.77 -17.37 0.36
C VAL A 148 9.90 -18.28 -0.51
N VAL A 149 8.87 -17.73 -1.18
CA VAL A 149 7.94 -18.55 -1.97
C VAL A 149 8.57 -19.13 -3.23
N ASP A 150 9.65 -18.54 -3.74
CA ASP A 150 10.35 -19.03 -4.94
C ASP A 150 10.76 -20.51 -4.81
N THR A 151 11.26 -20.90 -3.65
CA THR A 151 11.74 -22.25 -3.37
C THR A 151 10.66 -23.20 -2.83
N MET A 152 9.46 -22.69 -2.50
CA MET A 152 8.41 -23.50 -1.86
C MET A 152 7.62 -24.35 -2.85
N LYS A 153 7.14 -25.51 -2.39
CA LYS A 153 6.15 -26.33 -3.10
C LYS A 153 4.73 -25.91 -2.71
N VAL A 154 3.79 -26.15 -3.60
CA VAL A 154 2.36 -25.90 -3.33
C VAL A 154 1.91 -26.68 -2.09
N GLY A 155 1.20 -26.00 -1.19
CA GLY A 155 0.76 -26.51 0.12
C GLY A 155 1.79 -26.37 1.23
N GLN A 156 3.05 -26.07 0.93
CA GLN A 156 4.12 -25.92 1.91
C GLN A 156 3.93 -24.65 2.74
N ILE A 157 4.38 -24.70 4.00
CA ILE A 157 4.48 -23.57 4.94
C ILE A 157 5.94 -23.25 5.12
N SER A 158 6.31 -21.98 5.02
CA SER A 158 7.70 -21.52 5.21
C SER A 158 8.21 -21.72 6.64
N ALA A 159 9.51 -21.61 6.83
CA ALA A 159 10.06 -21.19 8.13
C ALA A 159 9.68 -19.72 8.39
N PRO A 160 9.71 -19.26 9.65
CA PRO A 160 9.59 -17.86 9.99
C PRO A 160 10.70 -17.02 9.33
N PHE A 161 10.34 -15.82 8.88
CA PHE A 161 11.30 -14.87 8.29
C PHE A 161 10.90 -13.43 8.63
N GLU A 162 11.90 -12.56 8.65
CA GLU A 162 11.69 -11.14 8.84
C GLU A 162 11.26 -10.48 7.53
N MET A 163 10.36 -9.50 7.65
CA MET A 163 9.96 -8.63 6.55
C MET A 163 9.56 -7.26 7.07
N VAL A 164 9.48 -6.29 6.18
CA VAL A 164 8.93 -4.97 6.48
C VAL A 164 7.46 -4.93 6.09
N SER A 165 6.60 -4.65 7.06
CA SER A 165 5.15 -4.49 6.82
C SER A 165 4.89 -3.31 5.88
N ARG A 166 4.10 -3.54 4.83
CA ARG A 166 3.74 -2.50 3.86
C ARG A 166 2.80 -1.45 4.45
N SER A 167 1.98 -1.81 5.43
CA SER A 167 0.98 -0.92 6.01
C SER A 167 1.59 0.14 6.92
N ASN A 168 2.59 -0.21 7.73
CA ASN A 168 3.15 0.69 8.75
C ASN A 168 4.68 0.82 8.72
N GLY A 169 5.37 0.08 7.85
CA GLY A 169 6.82 0.12 7.71
C GLY A 169 7.59 -0.45 8.90
N LYS A 170 6.93 -1.23 9.78
CA LYS A 170 7.58 -1.90 10.92
C LYS A 170 8.18 -3.23 10.49
N THR A 171 9.28 -3.60 11.14
CA THR A 171 9.81 -4.97 11.03
C THR A 171 8.86 -5.93 11.73
N VAL A 172 8.48 -6.98 11.02
CA VAL A 172 7.59 -8.04 11.50
C VAL A 172 8.17 -9.41 11.14
N VAL A 173 7.77 -10.43 11.87
CA VAL A 173 8.08 -11.81 11.54
C VAL A 173 6.86 -12.48 10.95
N ALA A 174 7.03 -13.21 9.88
CA ALA A 174 5.93 -13.84 9.15
C ALA A 174 6.24 -15.29 8.78
N ILE A 175 5.18 -16.08 8.61
CA ILE A 175 5.17 -17.36 7.90
C ILE A 175 4.19 -17.25 6.74
N VAL A 176 4.49 -17.92 5.64
CA VAL A 176 3.62 -17.95 4.46
C VAL A 176 3.31 -19.40 4.07
N LYS A 177 2.10 -19.60 3.51
CA LYS A 177 1.70 -20.85 2.89
C LYS A 177 1.49 -20.62 1.41
N LEU A 178 2.16 -21.39 0.56
CA LEU A 178 1.94 -21.35 -0.88
C LEU A 178 0.68 -22.13 -1.24
N LYS A 179 -0.39 -21.44 -1.60
CA LYS A 179 -1.69 -22.04 -1.91
C LYS A 179 -1.73 -22.67 -3.30
N SER A 180 -1.17 -21.98 -4.28
CA SER A 180 -1.11 -22.44 -5.67
C SER A 180 0.08 -21.78 -6.39
N ARG A 181 0.57 -22.41 -7.43
CA ARG A 181 1.57 -21.87 -8.34
C ARG A 181 1.12 -22.16 -9.76
N VAL A 182 1.20 -21.16 -10.60
CA VAL A 182 0.98 -21.29 -12.04
C VAL A 182 2.32 -21.04 -12.71
N GLU A 183 2.84 -22.05 -13.38
CA GLU A 183 4.06 -21.90 -14.15
C GLU A 183 3.80 -21.06 -15.40
N GLY A 184 4.86 -20.40 -15.90
CA GLY A 184 4.76 -19.63 -17.13
C GLY A 184 4.33 -20.52 -18.29
N HIS A 185 3.20 -20.20 -18.91
CA HIS A 185 2.64 -20.94 -20.04
C HIS A 185 2.17 -19.99 -21.13
N LYS A 186 1.98 -20.52 -22.33
CA LYS A 186 1.36 -19.76 -23.41
C LYS A 186 -0.12 -19.58 -23.10
N ALA A 187 -0.59 -18.33 -23.14
CA ALA A 187 -1.97 -18.00 -22.79
C ALA A 187 -2.97 -18.86 -23.57
N SER A 188 -3.94 -19.41 -22.84
CA SER A 188 -5.02 -20.22 -23.37
C SER A 188 -6.38 -19.67 -22.98
N ILE A 189 -7.38 -19.87 -23.84
CA ILE A 189 -8.76 -19.42 -23.55
C ILE A 189 -9.33 -20.11 -22.29
N THR A 190 -8.93 -21.35 -22.04
CA THR A 190 -9.44 -22.16 -20.95
C THR A 190 -8.93 -21.69 -19.57
N GLU A 191 -7.66 -21.28 -19.49
CA GLU A 191 -7.00 -20.94 -18.22
C GLU A 191 -6.91 -19.45 -17.99
N ASP A 192 -6.77 -18.65 -19.07
CA ASP A 192 -6.50 -17.22 -19.02
C ASP A 192 -7.64 -16.37 -19.58
N PHE A 193 -8.83 -16.92 -19.72
CA PHE A 193 -9.97 -16.21 -20.33
C PHE A 193 -10.16 -14.80 -19.79
N GLN A 194 -10.13 -14.63 -18.45
CA GLN A 194 -10.35 -13.32 -17.84
C GLN A 194 -9.23 -12.34 -18.23
N VAL A 195 -7.97 -12.76 -18.18
CA VAL A 195 -6.82 -11.92 -18.54
C VAL A 195 -6.88 -11.52 -20.02
N MET A 196 -7.21 -12.48 -20.89
CA MET A 196 -7.35 -12.22 -22.33
C MET A 196 -8.52 -11.28 -22.62
N LYS A 197 -9.66 -11.49 -21.95
CA LYS A 197 -10.84 -10.63 -22.03
C LYS A 197 -10.49 -9.20 -21.60
N ASP A 198 -9.78 -9.02 -20.49
CA ASP A 198 -9.41 -7.72 -19.97
C ASP A 198 -8.47 -6.96 -20.91
N VAL A 199 -7.52 -7.68 -21.55
CA VAL A 199 -6.62 -7.10 -22.57
C VAL A 199 -7.40 -6.65 -23.80
N VAL A 200 -8.33 -7.48 -24.30
CA VAL A 200 -9.17 -7.12 -25.46
C VAL A 200 -10.07 -5.95 -25.12
N LEU A 201 -10.73 -5.99 -23.96
CA LEU A 201 -11.63 -4.93 -23.49
C LEU A 201 -10.89 -3.59 -23.31
N ALA A 202 -9.67 -3.62 -22.77
CA ALA A 202 -8.85 -2.42 -22.64
C ALA A 202 -8.53 -1.80 -24.03
N LYS A 203 -8.16 -2.62 -25.02
CA LYS A 203 -7.92 -2.15 -26.38
C LYS A 203 -9.16 -1.59 -27.06
N GLU A 204 -10.31 -2.24 -26.90
CA GLU A 204 -11.58 -1.75 -27.45
C GLU A 204 -12.01 -0.44 -26.79
N ARG A 205 -11.86 -0.31 -25.46
CA ARG A 205 -12.13 0.95 -24.75
C ARG A 205 -11.23 2.09 -25.25
N GLU A 206 -9.94 1.83 -25.44
CA GLU A 206 -8.99 2.82 -25.95
C GLU A 206 -9.36 3.25 -27.38
N LYS A 207 -9.74 2.29 -28.24
CA LYS A 207 -10.20 2.57 -29.60
C LYS A 207 -11.45 3.42 -29.61
N VAL A 208 -12.49 3.02 -28.86
CA VAL A 208 -13.75 3.76 -28.77
C VAL A 208 -13.51 5.19 -28.24
N LEU A 209 -12.65 5.34 -27.22
CA LEU A 209 -12.30 6.66 -26.69
C LEU A 209 -11.58 7.52 -27.76
N THR A 210 -10.63 6.93 -28.46
CA THR A 210 -9.89 7.60 -29.54
C THR A 210 -10.84 8.06 -30.65
N ASP A 211 -11.70 7.17 -31.13
CA ASP A 211 -12.69 7.45 -32.17
C ASP A 211 -13.65 8.56 -31.73
N TRP A 212 -14.12 8.49 -30.48
CA TRP A 212 -14.98 9.52 -29.91
C TRP A 212 -14.27 10.89 -29.81
N VAL A 213 -13.03 10.93 -29.35
CA VAL A 213 -12.26 12.18 -29.26
C VAL A 213 -12.05 12.77 -30.65
N VAL A 214 -11.67 11.97 -31.64
CA VAL A 214 -11.46 12.41 -33.02
C VAL A 214 -12.77 12.95 -33.62
N ASP A 215 -13.91 12.28 -33.37
CA ASP A 215 -15.22 12.75 -33.80
C ASP A 215 -15.56 14.10 -33.15
N LYS A 216 -15.36 14.24 -31.83
CA LYS A 216 -15.60 15.52 -31.12
C LYS A 216 -14.71 16.64 -31.64
N ILE A 217 -13.44 16.38 -31.94
CA ILE A 217 -12.53 17.37 -32.55
C ILE A 217 -13.10 17.86 -33.89
N LYS A 218 -13.66 16.97 -34.71
CA LYS A 218 -14.25 17.33 -36.02
C LYS A 218 -15.50 18.21 -35.90
N HIS A 219 -16.31 17.99 -34.86
CA HIS A 219 -17.59 18.66 -34.68
C HIS A 219 -17.59 19.82 -33.64
N THR A 220 -16.45 20.07 -33.00
CA THR A 220 -16.30 21.16 -32.04
C THR A 220 -15.51 22.31 -32.62
N TYR A 221 -15.99 23.54 -32.41
CA TYR A 221 -15.25 24.73 -32.80
C TYR A 221 -14.03 24.90 -31.88
N VAL A 222 -12.83 24.82 -32.44
CA VAL A 222 -11.56 25.03 -31.74
C VAL A 222 -10.80 26.16 -32.41
N ARG A 223 -10.44 27.20 -31.65
CA ARG A 223 -9.54 28.26 -32.10
C ARG A 223 -8.17 28.07 -31.49
N MET A 224 -7.19 27.72 -32.30
CA MET A 224 -5.83 27.54 -31.88
C MET A 224 -4.96 28.76 -32.20
N LYS A 225 -4.15 29.20 -31.25
CA LYS A 225 -3.16 30.27 -31.47
C LYS A 225 -2.04 29.74 -32.37
N ASP A 226 -1.51 30.59 -33.26
CA ASP A 226 -0.53 30.18 -34.28
C ASP A 226 0.72 29.48 -33.70
N ARG A 227 1.17 29.93 -32.55
CA ARG A 227 2.33 29.32 -31.84
C ARG A 227 2.16 27.85 -31.50
N TYR A 228 0.95 27.31 -31.47
CA TYR A 228 0.67 25.92 -31.10
C TYR A 228 0.26 25.05 -32.31
N LYS A 229 0.09 25.63 -33.48
CA LYS A 229 -0.36 24.89 -34.68
C LYS A 229 0.61 23.79 -35.12
N ASN A 230 1.91 23.99 -34.83
CA ASN A 230 2.98 23.04 -35.22
C ASN A 230 3.33 22.06 -34.08
N CYS A 231 2.53 22.00 -32.99
CA CYS A 231 2.76 21.02 -31.93
C CYS A 231 2.35 19.62 -32.37
N ASN A 232 3.05 18.61 -31.82
CA ASN A 232 2.67 17.23 -32.04
C ASN A 232 1.55 16.85 -31.06
N PHE A 233 0.33 16.70 -31.59
CA PHE A 233 -0.86 16.37 -30.80
C PHE A 233 -1.09 14.85 -30.78
N GLN A 234 -1.54 14.33 -29.63
CA GLN A 234 -1.92 12.94 -29.49
C GLN A 234 -3.03 12.51 -30.46
N TYR A 235 -4.00 13.42 -30.70
CA TYR A 235 -5.09 13.20 -31.64
C TYR A 235 -4.99 14.17 -32.81
N GLN A 236 -5.29 13.69 -34.01
CA GLN A 236 -5.25 14.47 -35.25
C GLN A 236 -6.49 15.35 -35.41
N GLY A 237 -6.37 16.47 -36.16
CA GLY A 237 -7.50 17.30 -36.57
C GLY A 237 -7.77 18.55 -35.72
N TRP A 238 -6.87 18.89 -34.77
CA TRP A 238 -6.97 20.14 -34.00
C TRP A 238 -6.71 21.40 -34.80
N VAL A 239 -5.87 21.32 -35.85
CA VAL A 239 -5.54 22.43 -36.75
C VAL A 239 -6.38 22.27 -38.01
N ARG A 240 -7.23 23.28 -38.28
CA ARG A 240 -8.03 23.41 -39.48
C ARG A 240 -7.61 24.66 -40.25
#